data_e4e0148f3e01bee8210148b682d3b5ac
#
_entry.id   e4e0148f3e01bee8210148b682d3b5ac
#
_cell.length_a   1.000
_cell.length_b   1.000
_cell.length_c   1.000
_cell.angle_alpha   90.00
_cell.angle_beta   90.00
_cell.angle_gamma   90.00
#
_symmetry.space_group_name_H-M   'P 1'
#
loop_
_entity.id
_entity.type
_entity.pdbx_description
1 polymer ?
#
loop_
_entity_poly.entity_id
_entity_poly.type
_entity_poly.pdbx_seq_one_letter_code
_entity_poly.pdbx_strand_id
1 'polypeptide(L)' 'MDNVTMGQFIRTLRKRRGLTQRELAAQLHITDRAVSKWERGVSLR' A
#
# COMPACT_ATOMS: atom_id res chain seq x y z
N MET A 1 -12.22 10.26 -0.31
CA MET A 1 -11.60 9.04 -0.88
C MET A 1 -11.80 7.90 0.09
N ASP A 2 -12.32 6.79 -0.38
CA ASP A 2 -12.51 5.64 0.50
C ASP A 2 -11.25 4.77 0.55
N ASN A 3 -11.25 3.79 1.45
CA ASN A 3 -10.07 2.95 1.67
C ASN A 3 -9.73 2.09 0.46
N VAL A 4 -10.75 1.68 -0.29
CA VAL A 4 -10.52 0.85 -1.47
C VAL A 4 -9.78 1.65 -2.53
N THR A 5 -10.21 2.88 -2.77
CA THR A 5 -9.56 3.75 -3.74
C THR A 5 -8.11 4.01 -3.35
N MET A 6 -7.88 4.27 -2.07
CA MET A 6 -6.53 4.51 -1.57
C MET A 6 -5.65 3.29 -1.75
N GLY A 7 -6.19 2.11 -1.46
CA GLY A 7 -5.44 0.87 -1.63
C GLY A 7 -5.07 0.64 -3.08
N GLN A 8 -5.99 0.91 -3.99
CA GLN A 8 -5.72 0.77 -5.42
C GLN A 8 -4.64 1.75 -5.87
N PHE A 9 -4.68 2.96 -5.36
CA PHE A 9 -3.68 3.97 -5.69
C PHE A 9 -2.29 3.52 -5.24
N ILE A 10 -2.18 3.05 -4.02
CA ILE A 10 -0.91 2.60 -3.46
C ILE A 10 -0.38 1.40 -4.24
N ARG A 11 -1.25 0.46 -4.56
CA ARG A 11 -0.86 -0.72 -5.34
C ARG A 11 -0.36 -0.34 -6.72
N THR A 12 -1.07 0.55 -7.39
CA THR A 12 -0.68 1.01 -8.71
C THR A 12 0.67 1.70 -8.66
N LEU A 13 0.85 2.59 -7.70
CA LEU A 13 2.11 3.31 -7.53
C LEU A 13 3.26 2.34 -7.31
N ARG A 14 3.05 1.37 -6.44
CA ARG A 14 4.07 0.37 -6.14
C ARG A 14 4.47 -0.41 -7.40
N LYS A 15 3.48 -0.88 -8.15
CA LYS A 15 3.75 -1.66 -9.35
C LYS A 15 4.44 -0.85 -10.42
N ARG A 16 4.06 0.42 -10.56
CA ARG A 16 4.69 1.29 -11.55
C ARG A 16 6.16 1.51 -11.25
N ARG A 17 6.53 1.45 -9.99
CA ARG A 17 7.93 1.61 -9.57
C ARG A 17 8.67 0.27 -9.50
N GLY A 18 7.98 -0.83 -9.76
CA GLY A 18 8.60 -2.14 -9.71
C GLY A 18 8.98 -2.58 -8.30
N LEU A 19 8.23 -2.12 -7.31
CA LEU A 19 8.53 -2.42 -5.91
C LEU A 19 7.65 -3.55 -5.39
N THR A 20 8.21 -4.33 -4.46
CA THR A 20 7.42 -5.24 -3.66
C THR A 20 6.75 -4.45 -2.54
N GLN A 21 5.76 -5.08 -1.87
CA GLN A 21 5.14 -4.45 -0.71
C GLN A 21 6.17 -4.13 0.35
N ARG A 22 7.12 -5.03 0.56
CA ARG A 22 8.17 -4.84 1.55
C ARG A 22 9.06 -3.65 1.18
N GLU A 23 9.40 -3.54 -0.09
CA GLU A 23 10.24 -2.44 -0.54
C GLU A 23 9.56 -1.10 -0.39
N LEU A 24 8.28 -1.04 -0.73
CA LEU A 24 7.52 0.18 -0.54
C LEU A 24 7.43 0.54 0.93
N ALA A 25 7.15 -0.45 1.78
CA ALA A 25 7.06 -0.23 3.22
C ALA A 25 8.35 0.36 3.76
N ALA A 26 9.49 -0.14 3.31
CA ALA A 26 10.78 0.38 3.76
C ALA A 26 10.94 1.84 3.37
N GLN A 27 10.51 2.21 2.18
CA GLN A 27 10.61 3.61 1.73
C GLN A 27 9.71 4.54 2.53
N LEU A 28 8.58 4.02 3.00
CA LEU A 28 7.63 4.81 3.76
C LEU A 28 7.86 4.72 5.27
N HIS A 29 8.85 3.94 5.70
CA HIS A 29 9.16 3.73 7.11
C HIS A 29 7.98 3.11 7.87
N ILE A 30 7.28 2.18 7.21
CA ILE A 30 6.17 1.44 7.80
C ILE A 30 6.41 -0.04 7.58
N THR A 31 5.50 -0.87 8.10
CA THR A 31 5.62 -2.31 7.93
C THR A 31 4.99 -2.76 6.62
N ASP A 32 5.46 -3.90 6.09
CA ASP A 32 4.87 -4.48 4.90
C ASP A 32 3.43 -4.92 5.16
N ARG A 33 3.11 -5.25 6.40
CA ARG A 33 1.73 -5.58 6.78
C ARG A 33 0.80 -4.40 6.60
N ALA A 34 1.29 -3.20 6.91
CA ALA A 34 0.50 -1.99 6.73
C ALA A 34 0.21 -1.77 5.25
N VAL A 35 1.21 -1.93 4.41
CA VAL A 35 1.01 -1.80 2.96
C VAL A 35 0.01 -2.84 2.47
N SER A 36 0.14 -4.08 2.92
CA SER A 36 -0.76 -5.15 2.52
C SER A 36 -2.20 -4.83 2.91
N LYS A 37 -2.41 -4.32 4.12
CA LYS A 37 -3.74 -3.93 4.57
C LYS A 37 -4.32 -2.84 3.69
N TRP A 38 -3.53 -1.84 3.39
CA TRP A 38 -3.99 -0.71 2.58
C TRP A 38 -4.39 -1.18 1.18
N GLU A 39 -3.59 -2.05 0.58
CA GLU A 39 -3.86 -2.52 -0.77
C GLU A 39 -5.12 -3.40 -0.84
N ARG A 40 -5.48 -4.05 0.27
CA ARG A 40 -6.70 -4.83 0.32
C ARG A 40 -7.92 -3.99 0.64
N GLY A 41 -7.73 -2.73 0.92
CA GLY A 41 -8.84 -1.85 1.24
C GLY A 41 -9.40 -2.04 2.63
N VAL A 42 -8.60 -2.61 3.53
CA VAL A 42 -9.03 -2.77 4.92
C VAL A 42 -9.10 -1.41 5.58
N SER A 43 -10.12 -1.22 6.40
CA SER A 43 -10.34 0.06 7.07
C SER A 43 -9.14 0.46 7.90
N LEU A 44 -8.87 1.75 7.89
CA LEU A 44 -7.80 2.33 8.71
C LEU A 44 -8.31 2.81 10.05
N ARG A 45 -9.56 2.60 10.31
CA ARG A 45 -10.15 3.00 11.59
C ARG A 45 -9.60 2.16 12.70
#